data_79714d515052f4fccb099967be27489d
#
_entry.id   79714d515052f4fccb099967be27489d
#
_cell.length_a   1.000
_cell.length_b   1.000
_cell.length_c   1.000
_cell.angle_alpha   90.00
_cell.angle_beta   90.00
_cell.angle_gamma   90.00
#
_symmetry.space_group_name_H-M   'P 1'
#
loop_
_entity.id
_entity.type
_entity.pdbx_description
1 polymer ?
#
loop_
_entity_poly.entity_id
_entity_poly.type
_entity_poly.pdbx_seq_one_letter_code
_entity_poly.pdbx_strand_id
1 'polypeptide(L)'
;GTAIIVLAGVLNALKVVGKRLEDVKIVQNGPGAAGTAIIKMLQVAGAKNIVAVDEHGILYPGRPAGLADHKEWLATVTNPEHLTGTLADAVRGADIFIGTSVAGALTTEMAATMAPDAIVFAMANPNPEIMPDAAKAAGVRVIGTGRSDFPNQVNNVLAFPGIFKGALSVRARDINPQMKMAAAKAIAGLIPEDELNEENILPKAFDPRVAPAVADAVAQAARES
;
A
#
# COMPACT_ATOMS: atom_id res chain seq x y z
N GLY A 1 6.58 8.11 4.58
CA GLY A 1 5.85 8.79 3.55
C GLY A 1 4.97 7.92 2.69
N THR A 2 5.56 7.21 1.76
CA THR A 2 4.79 6.38 0.81
C THR A 2 3.87 5.38 1.51
N ALA A 3 4.36 4.73 2.56
CA ALA A 3 3.58 3.71 3.27
C ALA A 3 2.27 4.26 3.84
N ILE A 4 2.28 5.49 4.35
CA ILE A 4 1.10 6.14 4.91
C ILE A 4 0.05 6.38 3.82
N ILE A 5 0.47 6.89 2.67
CA ILE A 5 -0.44 7.18 1.56
C ILE A 5 -0.99 5.87 0.98
N VAL A 6 -0.16 4.85 0.83
CA VAL A 6 -0.60 3.54 0.35
C VAL A 6 -1.63 2.95 1.30
N LEU A 7 -1.40 3.02 2.60
CA LEU A 7 -2.39 2.53 3.56
C LEU A 7 -3.71 3.30 3.44
N ALA A 8 -3.67 4.63 3.32
CA ALA A 8 -4.88 5.44 3.10
C ALA A 8 -5.64 4.97 1.87
N GLY A 9 -4.93 4.78 0.75
CA GLY A 9 -5.51 4.28 -0.50
C GLY A 9 -6.10 2.90 -0.36
N VAL A 10 -5.40 2.00 0.32
CA VAL A 10 -5.88 0.62 0.57
C VAL A 10 -7.17 0.65 1.40
N LEU A 11 -7.21 1.43 2.47
CA LEU A 11 -8.41 1.52 3.31
C LEU A 11 -9.64 1.97 2.51
N ASN A 12 -9.48 2.98 1.66
CA ASN A 12 -10.58 3.46 0.83
C ASN A 12 -10.92 2.50 -0.32
N ALA A 13 -9.91 1.90 -0.97
CA ALA A 13 -10.14 0.91 -2.02
C ALA A 13 -10.91 -0.30 -1.49
N LEU A 14 -10.60 -0.74 -0.27
CA LEU A 14 -11.32 -1.84 0.37
C LEU A 14 -12.79 -1.51 0.59
N LYS A 15 -13.11 -0.26 0.96
CA LYS A 15 -14.50 0.18 1.07
C LYS A 15 -15.22 0.13 -0.28
N VAL A 16 -14.55 0.57 -1.36
CA VAL A 16 -15.11 0.54 -2.70
C VAL A 16 -15.46 -0.87 -3.15
N VAL A 17 -14.59 -1.85 -2.87
CA VAL A 17 -14.80 -3.23 -3.30
C VAL A 17 -15.55 -4.09 -2.28
N GLY A 18 -15.81 -3.57 -1.07
CA GLY A 18 -16.54 -4.30 -0.04
C GLY A 18 -15.76 -5.44 0.60
N LYS A 19 -14.45 -5.32 0.71
CA LYS A 19 -13.57 -6.34 1.33
C LYS A 19 -12.97 -5.81 2.62
N ARG A 20 -12.53 -6.74 3.48
CA ARG A 20 -11.94 -6.43 4.79
C ARG A 20 -10.45 -6.71 4.76
N LEU A 21 -9.67 -5.82 5.38
CA LEU A 21 -8.21 -5.92 5.39
C LEU A 21 -7.71 -7.25 5.99
N GLU A 22 -8.35 -7.75 7.04
CA GLU A 22 -7.98 -9.00 7.68
C GLU A 22 -8.28 -10.25 6.85
N ASP A 23 -9.10 -10.12 5.79
CA ASP A 23 -9.52 -11.25 4.97
C ASP A 23 -8.80 -11.31 3.62
N VAL A 24 -8.16 -10.23 3.20
CA VAL A 24 -7.58 -10.15 1.86
C VAL A 24 -6.17 -10.72 1.79
N LYS A 25 -5.82 -11.25 0.61
CA LYS A 25 -4.45 -11.62 0.27
C LYS A 25 -3.78 -10.45 -0.42
N ILE A 26 -2.64 -10.02 0.11
CA ILE A 26 -1.86 -8.88 -0.39
C ILE A 26 -0.51 -9.39 -0.88
N VAL A 27 -0.12 -9.01 -2.09
CA VAL A 27 1.21 -9.29 -2.64
C VAL A 27 1.96 -7.96 -2.72
N GLN A 28 3.12 -7.91 -2.07
CA GLN A 28 4.03 -6.77 -2.17
C GLN A 28 5.25 -7.18 -2.98
N ASN A 29 5.47 -6.54 -4.12
CA ASN A 29 6.59 -6.81 -5.02
C ASN A 29 7.66 -5.75 -4.89
N GLY A 30 8.89 -6.17 -4.54
CA GLY A 30 10.01 -5.27 -4.30
C GLY A 30 10.12 -4.83 -2.85
N PRO A 31 10.47 -5.74 -1.90
CA PRO A 31 10.50 -5.40 -0.48
C PRO A 31 11.81 -4.73 -0.07
N GLY A 32 12.14 -3.63 -0.71
CA GLY A 32 13.19 -2.70 -0.28
C GLY A 32 12.69 -1.86 0.90
N ALA A 33 13.27 -0.68 1.09
CA ALA A 33 12.91 0.19 2.20
C ALA A 33 11.42 0.59 2.17
N ALA A 34 10.93 1.06 1.02
CA ALA A 34 9.52 1.46 0.87
C ALA A 34 8.57 0.27 1.00
N GLY A 35 8.86 -0.84 0.33
CA GLY A 35 8.02 -2.04 0.39
C GLY A 35 7.94 -2.62 1.79
N THR A 36 9.05 -2.65 2.50
CA THR A 36 9.11 -3.13 3.90
C THR A 36 8.27 -2.23 4.82
N ALA A 37 8.37 -0.91 4.65
CA ALA A 37 7.58 0.03 5.43
C ALA A 37 6.07 -0.15 5.18
N ILE A 38 5.69 -0.39 3.93
CA ILE A 38 4.30 -0.67 3.56
C ILE A 38 3.80 -1.95 4.24
N ILE A 39 4.59 -3.02 4.21
CA ILE A 39 4.24 -4.30 4.86
C ILE A 39 4.00 -4.07 6.36
N LYS A 40 4.91 -3.39 7.03
CA LYS A 40 4.79 -3.11 8.46
C LYS A 40 3.52 -2.31 8.78
N MET A 41 3.22 -1.28 8.00
CA MET A 41 2.02 -0.46 8.18
C MET A 41 0.74 -1.28 7.99
N LEU A 42 0.69 -2.12 6.96
CA LEU A 42 -0.46 -2.98 6.71
C LEU A 42 -0.68 -3.97 7.85
N GLN A 43 0.39 -4.54 8.40
CA GLN A 43 0.31 -5.45 9.54
C GLN A 43 -0.20 -4.75 10.78
N VAL A 44 0.28 -3.54 11.07
CA VAL A 44 -0.24 -2.73 12.19
C VAL A 44 -1.73 -2.43 12.00
N ALA A 45 -2.17 -2.22 10.76
CA ALA A 45 -3.57 -1.97 10.43
C ALA A 45 -4.47 -3.21 10.53
N GLY A 46 -3.88 -4.41 10.57
CA GLY A 46 -4.65 -5.65 10.73
C GLY A 46 -4.54 -6.64 9.58
N ALA A 47 -3.72 -6.38 8.56
CA ALA A 47 -3.50 -7.33 7.47
C ALA A 47 -2.85 -8.61 8.01
N LYS A 48 -3.37 -9.76 7.61
CA LYS A 48 -2.91 -11.07 8.10
C LYS A 48 -2.25 -11.92 7.03
N ASN A 49 -2.52 -11.64 5.75
CA ASN A 49 -2.01 -12.46 4.65
C ASN A 49 -1.27 -11.59 3.64
N ILE A 50 0.01 -11.36 3.89
CA ILE A 50 0.89 -10.60 3.01
C ILE A 50 1.96 -11.56 2.48
N VAL A 51 2.17 -11.54 1.16
CA VAL A 51 3.22 -12.29 0.48
C VAL A 51 4.20 -11.28 -0.11
N ALA A 52 5.46 -11.34 0.30
CA ALA A 52 6.50 -10.48 -0.24
C ALA A 52 7.24 -11.22 -1.36
N VAL A 53 7.56 -10.49 -2.43
CA VAL A 53 8.19 -11.06 -3.63
C VAL A 53 9.34 -10.16 -4.07
N ASP A 54 10.51 -10.76 -4.32
CA ASP A 54 11.66 -10.05 -4.90
C ASP A 54 12.00 -10.63 -6.28
N GLU A 55 13.16 -10.26 -6.82
CA GLU A 55 13.62 -10.73 -8.14
C GLU A 55 13.79 -12.26 -8.21
N HIS A 56 13.92 -12.91 -7.07
CA HIS A 56 14.05 -14.37 -6.98
C HIS A 56 12.74 -15.09 -6.63
N GLY A 57 11.63 -14.36 -6.58
CA GLY A 57 10.32 -14.91 -6.28
C GLY A 57 9.86 -14.67 -4.84
N ILE A 58 8.95 -15.52 -4.39
CA ILE A 58 8.33 -15.40 -3.07
C ILE A 58 9.35 -15.58 -1.95
N LEU A 59 9.28 -14.72 -0.92
CA LEU A 59 10.10 -14.83 0.28
C LEU A 59 9.51 -15.90 1.20
N TYR A 60 10.33 -16.89 1.56
CA TYR A 60 9.99 -17.89 2.58
C TYR A 60 11.29 -18.38 3.25
N PRO A 61 11.22 -18.82 4.51
CA PRO A 61 12.42 -19.27 5.23
C PRO A 61 13.12 -20.44 4.52
N GLY A 62 14.44 -20.36 4.36
CA GLY A 62 15.21 -21.41 3.71
C GLY A 62 15.15 -21.43 2.20
N ARG A 63 14.66 -20.38 1.57
CA ARG A 63 14.60 -20.29 0.11
C ARG A 63 15.97 -20.55 -0.52
N PRO A 64 16.08 -21.43 -1.56
CA PRO A 64 17.36 -21.74 -2.19
C PRO A 64 18.13 -20.55 -2.73
N ALA A 65 17.44 -19.55 -3.26
CA ALA A 65 18.06 -18.31 -3.75
C ALA A 65 18.64 -17.45 -2.63
N GLY A 66 18.40 -17.81 -1.37
CA GLY A 66 18.83 -17.05 -0.21
C GLY A 66 17.93 -15.86 0.09
N LEU A 67 18.18 -15.26 1.24
CA LEU A 67 17.46 -14.09 1.74
C LEU A 67 18.49 -13.15 2.34
N ALA A 68 18.67 -11.97 1.73
CA ALA A 68 19.63 -10.97 2.20
C ALA A 68 18.99 -10.06 3.25
N ASP A 69 19.78 -9.69 4.27
CA ASP A 69 19.45 -8.65 5.24
C ASP A 69 18.05 -8.79 5.86
N HIS A 70 17.25 -7.73 5.76
CA HIS A 70 15.90 -7.67 6.32
C HIS A 70 14.92 -8.69 5.73
N LYS A 71 15.25 -9.30 4.60
CA LYS A 71 14.38 -10.28 3.94
C LYS A 71 14.24 -11.57 4.73
N GLU A 72 15.25 -11.97 5.49
CA GLU A 72 15.13 -13.13 6.40
C GLU A 72 14.01 -12.89 7.41
N TRP A 73 13.99 -11.72 8.03
CA TRP A 73 12.95 -11.36 8.97
C TRP A 73 11.59 -11.29 8.29
N LEU A 74 11.50 -10.63 7.12
CA LEU A 74 10.25 -10.55 6.37
C LEU A 74 9.69 -11.93 6.05
N ALA A 75 10.54 -12.87 5.66
CA ALA A 75 10.12 -14.25 5.36
C ALA A 75 9.45 -14.92 6.57
N THR A 76 9.84 -14.55 7.80
CA THR A 76 9.26 -15.13 9.02
C THR A 76 7.92 -14.50 9.40
N VAL A 77 7.64 -13.25 9.01
CA VAL A 77 6.45 -12.51 9.42
C VAL A 77 5.42 -12.33 8.29
N THR A 78 5.68 -12.90 7.12
CA THR A 78 4.79 -12.87 5.96
C THR A 78 4.54 -14.28 5.46
N ASN A 79 3.72 -14.41 4.40
CA ASN A 79 3.50 -15.69 3.71
C ASN A 79 2.95 -16.78 4.65
N PRO A 80 1.82 -16.52 5.31
CA PRO A 80 1.27 -17.49 6.28
C PRO A 80 0.86 -18.82 5.65
N GLU A 81 0.59 -18.84 4.34
CA GLU A 81 0.22 -20.06 3.62
C GLU A 81 1.42 -20.84 3.08
N HIS A 82 2.63 -20.35 3.35
CA HIS A 82 3.89 -21.01 2.94
C HIS A 82 3.98 -21.23 1.43
N LEU A 83 3.60 -20.23 0.66
CA LEU A 83 3.68 -20.29 -0.80
C LEU A 83 5.14 -20.24 -1.27
N THR A 84 5.40 -20.86 -2.40
CA THR A 84 6.70 -20.81 -3.10
C THR A 84 6.44 -20.47 -4.56
N GLY A 85 7.46 -20.01 -5.26
CA GLY A 85 7.39 -19.74 -6.70
C GLY A 85 7.64 -18.30 -7.06
N THR A 86 7.11 -17.90 -8.21
CA THR A 86 7.34 -16.59 -8.84
C THR A 86 6.27 -15.57 -8.45
N LEU A 87 6.42 -14.35 -8.95
CA LEU A 87 5.39 -13.33 -8.81
C LEU A 87 4.07 -13.81 -9.43
N ALA A 88 4.10 -14.49 -10.57
CA ALA A 88 2.90 -15.03 -11.21
C ALA A 88 2.16 -16.00 -10.27
N ASP A 89 2.90 -16.82 -9.54
CA ASP A 89 2.33 -17.73 -8.55
C ASP A 89 1.72 -16.97 -7.36
N ALA A 90 2.42 -15.93 -6.91
CA ALA A 90 1.98 -15.13 -5.76
C ALA A 90 0.68 -14.38 -6.03
N VAL A 91 0.55 -13.76 -7.21
CA VAL A 91 -0.62 -12.91 -7.50
C VAL A 91 -1.89 -13.69 -7.82
N ARG A 92 -1.77 -14.99 -8.08
CA ARG A 92 -2.95 -15.81 -8.35
C ARG A 92 -3.90 -15.80 -7.17
N GLY A 93 -5.12 -15.34 -7.39
CA GLY A 93 -6.13 -15.20 -6.34
C GLY A 93 -5.86 -14.07 -5.34
N ALA A 94 -4.89 -13.21 -5.59
CA ALA A 94 -4.61 -12.09 -4.69
C ALA A 94 -5.65 -10.98 -4.86
N ASP A 95 -6.03 -10.37 -3.75
CA ASP A 95 -6.98 -9.26 -3.73
C ASP A 95 -6.28 -7.93 -3.99
N ILE A 96 -5.04 -7.78 -3.52
CA ILE A 96 -4.28 -6.53 -3.62
C ILE A 96 -2.86 -6.84 -4.08
N PHE A 97 -2.39 -6.07 -5.07
CA PHE A 97 -0.99 -6.02 -5.46
C PHE A 97 -0.43 -4.64 -5.15
N ILE A 98 0.73 -4.60 -4.52
CA ILE A 98 1.44 -3.34 -4.23
C ILE A 98 2.86 -3.47 -4.78
N GLY A 99 3.20 -2.66 -5.76
CA GLY A 99 4.50 -2.69 -6.42
C GLY A 99 5.37 -1.49 -6.08
N THR A 100 6.58 -1.77 -5.62
CA THR A 100 7.67 -0.81 -5.45
C THR A 100 8.92 -1.33 -6.15
N SER A 101 8.74 -1.80 -7.38
CA SER A 101 9.73 -2.55 -8.13
C SER A 101 10.08 -1.88 -9.46
N VAL A 102 9.83 -2.55 -10.57
CA VAL A 102 10.22 -2.08 -11.90
C VAL A 102 9.03 -2.08 -12.86
N ALA A 103 9.12 -1.21 -13.87
CA ALA A 103 8.10 -1.12 -14.92
C ALA A 103 7.81 -2.47 -15.55
N GLY A 104 6.55 -2.74 -15.80
CA GLY A 104 6.13 -3.95 -16.50
C GLY A 104 6.18 -5.24 -15.69
N ALA A 105 6.52 -5.19 -14.40
CA ALA A 105 6.66 -6.40 -13.58
C ALA A 105 5.35 -7.18 -13.45
N LEU A 106 4.22 -6.50 -13.43
CA LEU A 106 2.90 -7.13 -13.38
C LEU A 106 2.31 -7.14 -14.78
N THR A 107 2.32 -8.29 -15.44
CA THR A 107 1.75 -8.42 -16.79
C THR A 107 0.22 -8.45 -16.74
N THR A 108 -0.41 -8.19 -17.88
CA THR A 108 -1.87 -8.30 -18.00
C THR A 108 -2.36 -9.71 -17.66
N GLU A 109 -1.61 -10.73 -18.08
CA GLU A 109 -1.92 -12.13 -17.79
C GLU A 109 -1.86 -12.42 -16.29
N MET A 110 -0.84 -11.92 -15.61
CA MET A 110 -0.73 -12.04 -14.14
C MET A 110 -1.90 -11.34 -13.44
N ALA A 111 -2.21 -10.11 -13.85
CA ALA A 111 -3.30 -9.34 -13.26
C ALA A 111 -4.65 -10.03 -13.43
N ALA A 112 -4.85 -10.70 -14.58
CA ALA A 112 -6.08 -11.45 -14.86
C ALA A 112 -6.28 -12.65 -13.93
N THR A 113 -5.22 -13.14 -13.28
CA THR A 113 -5.31 -14.27 -12.32
C THR A 113 -5.66 -13.81 -10.89
N MET A 114 -5.70 -12.52 -10.64
CA MET A 114 -6.06 -11.97 -9.33
C MET A 114 -7.53 -12.24 -9.01
N ALA A 115 -7.88 -12.08 -7.74
CA ALA A 115 -9.26 -12.25 -7.29
C ALA A 115 -10.20 -11.23 -7.96
N PRO A 116 -11.53 -11.50 -7.99
CA PRO A 116 -12.49 -10.50 -8.45
C PRO A 116 -12.37 -9.20 -7.64
N ASP A 117 -12.66 -8.08 -8.27
CA ASP A 117 -12.57 -6.76 -7.65
C ASP A 117 -11.18 -6.46 -7.08
N ALA A 118 -10.13 -6.80 -7.83
CA ALA A 118 -8.75 -6.62 -7.43
C ALA A 118 -8.36 -5.15 -7.34
N ILE A 119 -7.42 -4.87 -6.43
CA ILE A 119 -6.84 -3.55 -6.18
C ILE A 119 -5.36 -3.62 -6.51
N VAL A 120 -4.87 -2.65 -7.29
CA VAL A 120 -3.45 -2.58 -7.66
C VAL A 120 -2.89 -1.20 -7.36
N PHE A 121 -1.77 -1.16 -6.63
CA PHE A 121 -0.95 0.03 -6.48
C PHE A 121 0.39 -0.23 -7.15
N ALA A 122 0.58 0.32 -8.35
CA ALA A 122 1.76 0.12 -9.16
C ALA A 122 2.60 1.40 -9.15
N MET A 123 3.63 1.44 -8.31
CA MET A 123 4.34 2.67 -7.96
C MET A 123 5.76 2.76 -8.53
N ALA A 124 6.16 1.86 -9.43
CA ALA A 124 7.46 1.96 -10.10
C ALA A 124 7.54 3.26 -10.92
N ASN A 125 8.70 3.88 -10.92
CA ASN A 125 8.95 5.14 -11.61
C ASN A 125 9.99 4.96 -12.71
N PRO A 126 9.85 5.63 -13.88
CA PRO A 126 8.78 6.55 -14.25
C PRO A 126 7.52 5.84 -14.75
N ASN A 127 7.61 4.57 -15.10
CA ASN A 127 6.48 3.78 -15.57
C ASN A 127 6.10 2.72 -14.54
N PRO A 128 4.79 2.52 -14.27
CA PRO A 128 4.34 1.57 -13.27
C PRO A 128 4.53 0.11 -13.68
N GLU A 129 4.40 -0.79 -12.73
CA GLU A 129 4.46 -2.24 -12.96
C GLU A 129 3.42 -2.71 -13.98
N ILE A 130 2.27 -2.03 -14.02
CA ILE A 130 1.24 -2.21 -15.03
C ILE A 130 0.58 -0.85 -15.29
N MET A 131 0.30 -0.56 -16.56
CA MET A 131 -0.40 0.68 -16.92
C MET A 131 -1.89 0.55 -16.57
N PRO A 132 -2.55 1.66 -16.16
CA PRO A 132 -3.96 1.61 -15.75
C PRO A 132 -4.91 0.99 -16.74
N ASP A 133 -4.79 1.27 -18.04
CA ASP A 133 -5.65 0.69 -19.08
C ASP A 133 -5.46 -0.82 -19.17
N ALA A 134 -4.22 -1.31 -19.10
CA ALA A 134 -3.92 -2.73 -19.10
C ALA A 134 -4.48 -3.43 -17.87
N ALA A 135 -4.37 -2.79 -16.71
CA ALA A 135 -4.93 -3.31 -15.46
C ALA A 135 -6.45 -3.44 -15.54
N LYS A 136 -7.13 -2.40 -16.03
CA LYS A 136 -8.58 -2.43 -16.19
C LYS A 136 -9.02 -3.49 -17.21
N ALA A 137 -8.30 -3.62 -18.32
CA ALA A 137 -8.58 -4.65 -19.31
C ALA A 137 -8.43 -6.06 -18.73
N ALA A 138 -7.54 -6.25 -17.77
CA ALA A 138 -7.35 -7.53 -17.07
C ALA A 138 -8.41 -7.80 -15.97
N GLY A 139 -9.27 -6.83 -15.68
CA GLY A 139 -10.32 -6.99 -14.66
C GLY A 139 -10.00 -6.37 -13.32
N VAL A 140 -8.89 -5.64 -13.18
CA VAL A 140 -8.57 -4.90 -11.95
C VAL A 140 -9.60 -3.79 -11.76
N ARG A 141 -10.17 -3.72 -10.57
CA ARG A 141 -11.23 -2.74 -10.29
C ARG A 141 -10.70 -1.38 -9.88
N VAL A 142 -9.69 -1.35 -9.01
CA VAL A 142 -9.10 -0.10 -8.51
C VAL A 142 -7.62 -0.11 -8.81
N ILE A 143 -7.13 0.93 -9.47
CA ILE A 143 -5.71 1.10 -9.77
C ILE A 143 -5.19 2.47 -9.31
N GLY A 144 -4.08 2.49 -8.57
CA GLY A 144 -3.35 3.69 -8.22
C GLY A 144 -1.92 3.59 -8.69
N THR A 145 -1.31 4.73 -9.02
CA THR A 145 0.09 4.81 -9.43
C THR A 145 0.75 6.04 -8.79
N GLY A 146 2.05 6.19 -8.99
CA GLY A 146 2.78 7.40 -8.59
C GLY A 146 2.62 8.56 -9.58
N ARG A 147 1.97 8.35 -10.72
CA ARG A 147 1.88 9.36 -11.78
C ARG A 147 0.69 10.30 -11.59
N SER A 148 0.94 11.58 -11.90
CA SER A 148 -0.09 12.63 -11.79
C SER A 148 -1.09 12.62 -12.96
N ASP A 149 -0.76 11.94 -14.05
CA ASP A 149 -1.60 11.87 -15.24
C ASP A 149 -2.69 10.79 -15.17
N PHE A 150 -2.77 10.06 -14.05
CA PHE A 150 -3.81 9.04 -13.81
C PHE A 150 -4.56 9.31 -12.50
N PRO A 151 -5.80 8.82 -12.38
CA PRO A 151 -6.53 8.88 -11.10
C PRO A 151 -5.80 8.14 -9.97
N ASN A 152 -6.13 8.47 -8.73
CA ASN A 152 -5.59 7.81 -7.54
C ASN A 152 -4.07 7.92 -7.43
N GLN A 153 -3.55 9.12 -7.65
CA GLN A 153 -2.11 9.34 -7.50
C GLN A 153 -1.66 9.15 -6.05
N VAL A 154 -0.64 8.31 -5.87
CA VAL A 154 0.08 8.16 -4.60
C VAL A 154 1.20 9.22 -4.58
N ASN A 155 1.02 10.27 -3.79
CA ASN A 155 1.97 11.37 -3.73
C ASN A 155 2.37 11.67 -2.28
N ASN A 156 3.66 11.60 -1.99
CA ASN A 156 4.21 11.79 -0.64
C ASN A 156 3.88 13.16 -0.02
N VAL A 157 3.64 14.19 -0.83
CA VAL A 157 3.29 15.52 -0.31
C VAL A 157 1.98 15.51 0.48
N LEU A 158 1.12 14.48 0.31
CA LEU A 158 -0.13 14.38 1.05
C LEU A 158 0.09 14.21 2.56
N ALA A 159 1.18 13.59 2.98
CA ALA A 159 1.37 13.24 4.38
C ALA A 159 2.43 14.10 5.08
N PHE A 160 3.51 14.44 4.40
CA PHE A 160 4.72 14.95 5.05
C PHE A 160 4.55 16.22 5.87
N PRO A 161 4.01 17.33 5.34
CA PRO A 161 3.93 18.55 6.14
C PRO A 161 3.07 18.41 7.38
N GLY A 162 1.94 17.69 7.26
CA GLY A 162 1.02 17.48 8.37
C GLY A 162 1.59 16.60 9.47
N ILE A 163 2.34 15.56 9.11
CA ILE A 163 2.95 14.65 10.08
C ILE A 163 3.94 15.41 10.97
N PHE A 164 4.85 16.17 10.38
CA PHE A 164 5.83 16.93 11.14
C PHE A 164 5.17 18.03 11.96
N LYS A 165 4.22 18.76 11.39
CA LYS A 165 3.50 19.80 12.10
C LYS A 165 2.75 19.24 13.33
N GLY A 166 2.07 18.13 13.16
CA GLY A 166 1.36 17.48 14.26
C GLY A 166 2.27 16.98 15.36
N ALA A 167 3.38 16.32 14.98
CA ALA A 167 4.36 15.83 15.95
C ALA A 167 5.02 16.99 16.70
N LEU A 168 5.41 18.05 16.00
CA LEU A 168 6.03 19.22 16.61
C LEU A 168 5.09 19.95 17.57
N SER A 169 3.80 20.02 17.25
CA SER A 169 2.82 20.73 18.08
C SER A 169 2.67 20.12 19.48
N VAL A 170 2.96 18.84 19.64
CA VAL A 170 2.91 18.11 20.92
C VAL A 170 4.30 17.71 21.42
N ARG A 171 5.36 18.19 20.79
CA ARG A 171 6.75 17.89 21.14
C ARG A 171 7.07 16.40 21.15
N ALA A 172 6.48 15.64 20.25
CA ALA A 172 6.77 14.23 20.11
C ALA A 172 8.22 14.03 19.62
N ARG A 173 8.92 13.07 20.22
CA ARG A 173 10.32 12.76 19.86
C ARG A 173 10.41 11.94 18.59
N ASP A 174 9.47 11.02 18.41
CA ASP A 174 9.45 10.09 17.29
C ASP A 174 8.05 10.02 16.69
N ILE A 175 8.00 9.66 15.40
CA ILE A 175 6.75 9.36 14.70
C ILE A 175 6.54 7.86 14.82
N ASN A 176 5.71 7.44 15.77
CA ASN A 176 5.45 6.02 16.05
C ASN A 176 4.38 5.43 15.12
N PRO A 177 4.18 4.10 15.14
CA PRO A 177 3.19 3.46 14.28
C PRO A 177 1.76 4.00 14.46
N GLN A 178 1.36 4.35 15.66
CA GLN A 178 0.02 4.90 15.92
C GLN A 178 -0.16 6.28 15.28
N MET A 179 0.87 7.10 15.29
CA MET A 179 0.85 8.41 14.62
C MET A 179 0.75 8.24 13.10
N LYS A 180 1.48 7.29 12.53
CA LYS A 180 1.41 6.97 11.10
C LYS A 180 0.04 6.44 10.71
N MET A 181 -0.54 5.57 11.53
CA MET A 181 -1.88 5.03 11.34
C MET A 181 -2.93 6.14 11.38
N ALA A 182 -2.81 7.05 12.34
CA ALA A 182 -3.70 8.20 12.46
C ALA A 182 -3.63 9.09 11.22
N ALA A 183 -2.43 9.33 10.69
CA ALA A 183 -2.22 10.08 9.46
C ALA A 183 -2.93 9.41 8.27
N ALA A 184 -2.76 8.11 8.10
CA ALA A 184 -3.40 7.35 7.02
C ALA A 184 -4.93 7.42 7.12
N LYS A 185 -5.47 7.23 8.30
CA LYS A 185 -6.92 7.31 8.54
C LYS A 185 -7.46 8.71 8.28
N ALA A 186 -6.73 9.75 8.66
CA ALA A 186 -7.13 11.13 8.42
C ALA A 186 -7.19 11.45 6.92
N ILE A 187 -6.22 10.98 6.16
CA ILE A 187 -6.19 11.16 4.71
C ILE A 187 -7.37 10.42 4.07
N ALA A 188 -7.56 9.16 4.42
CA ALA A 188 -8.66 8.36 3.90
C ALA A 188 -10.02 8.97 4.24
N GLY A 189 -10.18 9.47 5.45
CA GLY A 189 -11.43 10.06 5.93
C GLY A 189 -11.83 11.38 5.29
N LEU A 190 -10.93 12.02 4.56
CA LEU A 190 -11.25 13.27 3.85
C LEU A 190 -12.20 13.06 2.67
N ILE A 191 -12.30 11.83 2.16
CA ILE A 191 -13.24 11.51 1.09
C ILE A 191 -14.50 10.90 1.73
N PRO A 192 -15.66 11.58 1.66
CA PRO A 192 -16.91 11.00 2.16
C PRO A 192 -17.25 9.69 1.45
N GLU A 193 -17.91 8.78 2.15
CA GLU A 193 -18.23 7.45 1.60
C GLU A 193 -19.07 7.54 0.31
N ASP A 194 -19.97 8.51 0.20
CA ASP A 194 -20.79 8.71 -0.99
C ASP A 194 -20.00 9.26 -2.18
N GLU A 195 -18.78 9.74 -1.97
CA GLU A 195 -17.89 10.22 -3.02
C GLU A 195 -16.81 9.20 -3.38
N LEU A 196 -16.68 8.11 -2.63
CA LEU A 196 -15.72 7.05 -2.94
C LEU A 196 -16.15 6.28 -4.19
N ASN A 197 -15.20 6.06 -5.10
CA ASN A 197 -15.38 5.22 -6.27
C ASN A 197 -14.00 4.75 -6.77
N GLU A 198 -13.99 3.94 -7.82
CA GLU A 198 -12.76 3.34 -8.36
C GLU A 198 -11.69 4.36 -8.74
N GLU A 199 -12.08 5.58 -9.05
CA GLU A 199 -11.16 6.64 -9.47
C GLU A 199 -10.98 7.73 -8.41
N ASN A 200 -11.54 7.56 -7.22
CA ASN A 200 -11.49 8.56 -6.15
C ASN A 200 -11.30 7.89 -4.79
N ILE A 201 -10.10 7.37 -4.54
CA ILE A 201 -9.74 6.71 -3.26
C ILE A 201 -8.73 7.53 -2.44
N LEU A 202 -8.11 8.54 -3.04
CA LEU A 202 -7.14 9.42 -2.37
C LEU A 202 -7.47 10.87 -2.67
N PRO A 203 -7.26 11.80 -1.71
CA PRO A 203 -7.32 13.23 -2.00
C PRO A 203 -6.30 13.58 -3.08
N LYS A 204 -6.58 14.62 -3.85
CA LYS A 204 -5.65 15.13 -4.84
C LYS A 204 -4.44 15.73 -4.14
N ALA A 205 -3.27 15.66 -4.78
CA ALA A 205 -2.08 16.36 -4.33
C ALA A 205 -2.43 17.86 -4.15
N PHE A 206 -1.89 18.46 -3.10
CA PHE A 206 -2.15 19.87 -2.77
C PHE A 206 -3.59 20.20 -2.32
N ASP A 207 -4.41 19.22 -1.98
CA ASP A 207 -5.69 19.48 -1.34
C ASP A 207 -5.44 20.19 0.01
N PRO A 208 -5.95 21.43 0.20
CA PRO A 208 -5.63 22.20 1.40
C PRO A 208 -6.17 21.61 2.70
N ARG A 209 -7.09 20.66 2.62
CA ARG A 209 -7.66 19.99 3.80
C ARG A 209 -6.74 18.95 4.41
N VAL A 210 -5.78 18.44 3.61
CA VAL A 210 -4.95 17.29 4.01
C VAL A 210 -4.01 17.65 5.17
N ALA A 211 -3.20 18.69 5.03
CA ALA A 211 -2.18 19.02 6.03
C ALA A 211 -2.79 19.30 7.41
N PRO A 212 -3.85 20.11 7.56
CA PRO A 212 -4.48 20.30 8.88
C PRO A 212 -5.07 19.03 9.47
N ALA A 213 -5.76 18.22 8.65
CA ALA A 213 -6.37 16.98 9.14
C ALA A 213 -5.31 15.97 9.62
N VAL A 214 -4.22 15.83 8.87
CA VAL A 214 -3.12 14.94 9.24
C VAL A 214 -2.43 15.47 10.52
N ALA A 215 -2.17 16.76 10.60
CA ALA A 215 -1.53 17.36 11.77
C ALA A 215 -2.34 17.12 13.05
N ASP A 216 -3.66 17.35 13.01
CA ASP A 216 -4.54 17.14 14.15
C ASP A 216 -4.59 15.67 14.57
N ALA A 217 -4.69 14.76 13.62
CA ALA A 217 -4.75 13.33 13.90
C ALA A 217 -3.43 12.82 14.49
N VAL A 218 -2.30 13.25 13.97
CA VAL A 218 -0.96 12.87 14.45
C VAL A 218 -0.75 13.42 15.86
N ALA A 219 -1.12 14.66 16.12
CA ALA A 219 -0.99 15.28 17.45
C ALA A 219 -1.82 14.53 18.49
N GLN A 220 -3.05 14.15 18.13
CA GLN A 220 -3.91 13.40 19.05
C GLN A 220 -3.35 12.01 19.33
N ALA A 221 -2.89 11.30 18.31
CA ALA A 221 -2.29 9.98 18.47
C ALA A 221 -1.02 10.05 19.35
N ALA A 222 -0.22 11.10 19.19
CA ALA A 222 0.97 11.30 19.99
C ALA A 222 0.65 11.50 21.48
N ARG A 223 -0.45 12.21 21.80
CA ARG A 223 -0.91 12.39 23.19
C ARG A 223 -1.41 11.11 23.83
N GLU A 224 -1.94 10.20 23.01
CA GLU A 224 -2.49 8.91 23.47
C GLU A 224 -1.44 7.82 23.60
N SER A 225 -0.24 8.04 23.09
CA SER A 225 0.82 7.03 23.08
C SER A 225 1.83 7.16 24.20
#